data_bdc51ec990a71c1edae796d1a965187a
#
_entry.id   bdc51ec990a71c1edae796d1a965187a
#
_cell.length_a   1.000
_cell.length_b   1.000
_cell.length_c   1.000
_cell.angle_alpha   90.00
_cell.angle_beta   90.00
_cell.angle_gamma   90.00
#
_symmetry.space_group_name_H-M   'P 1'
#
loop_
_entity.id
_entity.type
_entity.pdbx_description
1 polymer ?
#
loop_
_entity_poly.entity_id
_entity_poly.type
_entity_poly.pdbx_seq_one_letter_code
_entity_poly.pdbx_strand_id
1 'polypeptide(L)'
;MSTLTLAYTVHSYSTGTHGRAICNARTHHFVSDDVGGEAVGAGELFLSGVSACAVNMVERLAKQDQVPLQWMDVHVEAYRDPDKSPGTLTIFDAIRVHFEMWGITPEHAEGLVETWKRRCPLYGSVATATEDTTVTLTSHTESRGALVA
;
A
#
# COMPACT_ATOMS: atom_id res chain seq x y z
N MET A 1 -26.48 -13.62 -10.22
CA MET A 1 -25.32 -13.84 -9.33
C MET A 1 -24.08 -13.42 -10.09
N SER A 2 -23.24 -12.50 -9.55
CA SER A 2 -21.99 -12.16 -10.19
C SER A 2 -21.02 -13.33 -10.05
N THR A 3 -20.39 -13.74 -11.14
CA THR A 3 -19.37 -14.78 -11.12
C THR A 3 -18.06 -14.18 -10.61
N LEU A 4 -17.57 -14.67 -9.47
CA LEU A 4 -16.26 -14.25 -8.95
C LEU A 4 -15.16 -14.77 -9.87
N THR A 5 -14.17 -13.93 -10.15
CA THR A 5 -12.96 -14.29 -10.90
C THR A 5 -11.75 -14.15 -10.01
N LEU A 6 -10.78 -15.07 -10.16
CA LEU A 6 -9.52 -15.01 -9.43
C LEU A 6 -8.75 -13.75 -9.82
N ALA A 7 -8.47 -12.87 -8.86
CA ALA A 7 -7.69 -11.66 -9.07
C ALA A 7 -6.19 -11.89 -8.89
N TYR A 8 -5.79 -12.51 -7.79
CA TYR A 8 -4.38 -12.76 -7.45
C TYR A 8 -4.25 -14.11 -6.75
N THR A 9 -3.07 -14.73 -6.91
CA THR A 9 -2.67 -15.91 -6.14
C THR A 9 -1.20 -15.78 -5.73
N VAL A 10 -0.93 -16.14 -4.51
CA VAL A 10 0.43 -16.28 -3.96
C VAL A 10 0.52 -17.59 -3.20
N HIS A 11 1.71 -18.15 -3.11
CA HIS A 11 1.97 -19.37 -2.37
C HIS A 11 3.24 -19.23 -1.55
N SER A 12 3.18 -19.60 -0.27
CA SER A 12 4.34 -19.54 0.61
C SER A 12 4.54 -20.89 1.32
N TYR A 13 5.79 -21.24 1.57
CA TYR A 13 6.14 -22.47 2.26
C TYR A 13 7.34 -22.28 3.20
N SER A 14 7.42 -23.15 4.21
CA SER A 14 8.49 -23.16 5.20
C SER A 14 9.83 -23.54 4.58
N THR A 15 10.90 -22.85 5.01
CA THR A 15 12.30 -23.19 4.65
C THR A 15 12.93 -24.22 5.56
N GLY A 16 12.27 -24.58 6.67
CA GLY A 16 12.89 -25.33 7.78
C GLY A 16 13.58 -24.43 8.80
N THR A 17 13.79 -23.16 8.51
CA THR A 17 14.24 -22.15 9.48
C THR A 17 13.03 -21.48 10.10
N HIS A 18 12.98 -21.44 11.44
CA HIS A 18 11.86 -20.81 12.16
C HIS A 18 11.70 -19.35 11.77
N GLY A 19 10.48 -18.93 11.51
CA GLY A 19 10.15 -17.56 11.14
C GLY A 19 10.48 -17.18 9.69
N ARG A 20 11.03 -18.09 8.87
CA ARG A 20 11.43 -17.81 7.47
C ARG A 20 10.57 -18.58 6.47
N ALA A 21 10.02 -17.88 5.50
CA ALA A 21 9.21 -18.42 4.42
C ALA A 21 9.78 -18.06 3.04
N ILE A 22 9.60 -18.95 2.07
CA ILE A 22 9.75 -18.59 0.64
C ILE A 22 8.37 -18.32 0.07
N CYS A 23 8.22 -17.14 -0.50
CA CYS A 23 6.98 -16.66 -1.09
C CYS A 23 7.08 -16.65 -2.61
N ASN A 24 6.00 -17.05 -3.29
CA ASN A 24 5.94 -17.12 -4.75
C ASN A 24 4.72 -16.34 -5.25
N ALA A 25 4.97 -15.46 -6.21
CA ALA A 25 3.93 -14.71 -6.91
C ALA A 25 4.23 -14.80 -8.42
N ARG A 26 3.40 -15.52 -9.16
CA ARG A 26 3.64 -15.83 -10.60
C ARG A 26 4.99 -16.54 -10.78
N THR A 27 5.94 -15.91 -11.50
CA THR A 27 7.30 -16.41 -11.74
C THR A 27 8.34 -15.81 -10.78
N HIS A 28 7.92 -14.93 -9.88
CA HIS A 28 8.79 -14.29 -8.90
C HIS A 28 8.75 -15.02 -7.58
N HIS A 29 9.89 -15.10 -6.91
CA HIS A 29 10.00 -15.62 -5.56
C HIS A 29 10.91 -14.71 -4.72
N PHE A 30 10.62 -14.65 -3.43
CA PHE A 30 11.34 -13.85 -2.47
C PHE A 30 11.25 -14.49 -1.08
N VAL A 31 12.14 -14.10 -0.19
CA VAL A 31 12.16 -14.54 1.21
C VAL A 31 11.40 -13.52 2.05
N SER A 32 10.60 -14.01 2.99
CA SER A 32 10.00 -13.20 4.07
C SER A 32 10.48 -13.77 5.41
N ASP A 33 10.87 -12.88 6.30
CA ASP A 33 11.28 -13.24 7.67
C ASP A 33 10.26 -12.76 8.70
N ASP A 34 10.39 -13.26 9.93
CA ASP A 34 9.68 -12.74 11.08
C ASP A 34 10.26 -11.38 11.52
N VAL A 35 9.60 -10.72 12.45
CA VAL A 35 9.98 -9.40 12.96
C VAL A 35 11.44 -9.40 13.44
N GLY A 36 12.25 -8.51 12.86
CA GLY A 36 13.68 -8.39 13.17
C GLY A 36 14.59 -9.33 12.38
N GLY A 37 14.07 -10.08 11.40
CA GLY A 37 14.87 -10.87 10.47
C GLY A 37 15.60 -10.02 9.42
N GLU A 38 16.38 -10.68 8.56
CA GLU A 38 17.16 -10.02 7.49
C GLU A 38 16.32 -9.64 6.26
N ALA A 39 15.21 -10.33 6.04
CA ALA A 39 14.30 -10.07 4.93
C ALA A 39 13.04 -9.34 5.38
N VAL A 40 12.28 -8.85 4.39
CA VAL A 40 11.03 -8.09 4.61
C VAL A 40 9.98 -8.95 5.31
N GLY A 41 9.39 -8.45 6.37
CA GLY A 41 8.35 -9.13 7.12
C GLY A 41 6.98 -9.13 6.43
N ALA A 42 6.11 -10.06 6.82
CA ALA A 42 4.77 -10.19 6.23
C ALA A 42 3.92 -8.92 6.37
N GLY A 43 4.01 -8.22 7.51
CA GLY A 43 3.32 -6.94 7.73
C GLY A 43 3.82 -5.85 6.78
N GLU A 44 5.12 -5.76 6.57
CA GLU A 44 5.75 -4.80 5.64
C GLU A 44 5.36 -5.11 4.19
N LEU A 45 5.32 -6.39 3.80
CA LEU A 45 4.82 -6.81 2.48
C LEU A 45 3.35 -6.43 2.27
N PHE A 46 2.53 -6.57 3.29
CA PHE A 46 1.13 -6.16 3.25
C PHE A 46 1.00 -4.67 3.02
N LEU A 47 1.71 -3.84 3.79
CA LEU A 47 1.70 -2.38 3.64
C LEU A 47 2.33 -1.94 2.31
N SER A 48 3.40 -2.61 1.87
CA SER A 48 4.01 -2.37 0.55
C SER A 48 3.03 -2.65 -0.58
N GLY A 49 2.15 -3.63 -0.44
CA GLY A 49 1.06 -3.86 -1.39
C GLY A 49 0.12 -2.67 -1.49
N VAL A 50 -0.24 -2.04 -0.38
CA VAL A 50 -1.11 -0.86 -0.35
C VAL A 50 -0.41 0.34 -1.01
N SER A 51 0.83 0.64 -0.63
CA SER A 51 1.60 1.76 -1.19
C SER A 51 1.88 1.58 -2.68
N ALA A 52 2.32 0.40 -3.11
CA ALA A 52 2.56 0.11 -4.53
C ALA A 52 1.27 0.18 -5.36
N CYS A 53 0.13 -0.29 -4.83
CA CYS A 53 -1.15 -0.13 -5.50
C CYS A 53 -1.53 1.35 -5.65
N ALA A 54 -1.24 2.18 -4.65
CA ALA A 54 -1.49 3.62 -4.70
C ALA A 54 -0.66 4.26 -5.82
N VAL A 55 0.65 4.06 -5.83
CA VAL A 55 1.54 4.59 -6.88
C VAL A 55 1.06 4.14 -8.26
N ASN A 56 0.95 2.82 -8.49
CA ASN A 56 0.60 2.28 -9.81
C ASN A 56 -0.76 2.75 -10.31
N MET A 57 -1.75 2.87 -9.43
CA MET A 57 -3.09 3.29 -9.82
C MET A 57 -3.16 4.79 -10.07
N VAL A 58 -2.57 5.61 -9.21
CA VAL A 58 -2.59 7.07 -9.33
C VAL A 58 -1.82 7.52 -10.57
N GLU A 59 -0.64 6.97 -10.84
CA GLU A 59 0.11 7.26 -12.06
C GLU A 59 -0.68 6.87 -13.33
N ARG A 60 -1.34 5.71 -13.30
CA ARG A 60 -2.18 5.28 -14.41
C ARG A 60 -3.37 6.21 -14.61
N LEU A 61 -4.04 6.65 -13.54
CA LEU A 61 -5.15 7.60 -13.60
C LEU A 61 -4.67 8.96 -14.13
N ALA A 62 -3.56 9.47 -13.61
CA ALA A 62 -2.98 10.73 -14.07
C ALA A 62 -2.67 10.70 -15.57
N LYS A 63 -2.10 9.58 -16.06
CA LYS A 63 -1.84 9.40 -17.49
C LYS A 63 -3.13 9.32 -18.32
N GLN A 64 -4.13 8.60 -17.83
CA GLN A 64 -5.43 8.43 -18.51
C GLN A 64 -6.17 9.76 -18.63
N ASP A 65 -6.15 10.56 -17.57
CA ASP A 65 -6.86 11.84 -17.47
C ASP A 65 -5.99 13.03 -17.92
N GLN A 66 -4.78 12.76 -18.41
CA GLN A 66 -3.82 13.77 -18.88
C GLN A 66 -3.44 14.81 -17.80
N VAL A 67 -3.46 14.40 -16.54
CA VAL A 67 -3.04 15.22 -15.42
C VAL A 67 -1.50 15.24 -15.33
N PRO A 68 -0.85 16.40 -15.20
CA PRO A 68 0.60 16.51 -15.17
C PRO A 68 1.18 16.11 -13.80
N LEU A 69 1.21 14.83 -13.51
CA LEU A 69 1.91 14.28 -12.35
C LEU A 69 3.32 13.87 -12.76
N GLN A 70 4.34 14.44 -12.13
CA GLN A 70 5.73 14.15 -12.45
C GLN A 70 6.34 13.08 -11.55
N TRP A 71 6.03 13.12 -10.28
CA TRP A 71 6.56 12.20 -9.30
C TRP A 71 5.66 12.14 -8.07
N MET A 72 5.67 11.01 -7.38
CA MET A 72 4.95 10.84 -6.13
C MET A 72 5.67 9.90 -5.17
N ASP A 73 5.43 10.10 -3.88
CA ASP A 73 5.75 9.20 -2.80
C ASP A 73 4.49 8.81 -2.05
N VAL A 74 4.44 7.57 -1.58
CA VAL A 74 3.32 7.08 -0.77
C VAL A 74 3.87 6.37 0.46
N HIS A 75 3.70 7.00 1.60
CA HIS A 75 4.07 6.44 2.90
C HIS A 75 2.86 5.80 3.57
N VAL A 76 3.01 4.57 4.05
CA VAL A 76 1.93 3.82 4.73
C VAL A 76 2.44 3.32 6.07
N GLU A 77 1.71 3.65 7.12
CA GLU A 77 1.97 3.21 8.48
C GLU A 77 0.78 2.43 9.03
N ALA A 78 1.04 1.40 9.80
CA ALA A 78 0.04 0.65 10.54
C ALA A 78 0.38 0.62 12.03
N TYR A 79 -0.63 0.81 12.85
CA TYR A 79 -0.51 0.88 14.30
C TYR A 79 -1.30 -0.25 14.96
N ARG A 80 -0.80 -0.74 16.08
CA ARG A 80 -1.45 -1.74 16.91
C ARG A 80 -1.50 -1.26 18.35
N ASP A 81 -2.63 -1.51 19.02
CA ASP A 81 -2.77 -1.31 20.45
C ASP A 81 -2.03 -2.47 21.17
N PRO A 82 -0.95 -2.19 21.94
CA PRO A 82 -0.21 -3.22 22.64
C PRO A 82 -1.02 -3.83 23.81
N ASP A 83 -2.03 -3.10 24.30
CA ASP A 83 -2.83 -3.50 25.47
C ASP A 83 -4.11 -4.27 25.08
N LYS A 84 -4.28 -4.56 23.79
CA LYS A 84 -5.45 -5.29 23.29
C LYS A 84 -5.54 -6.69 23.87
N SER A 85 -6.70 -7.03 24.43
CA SER A 85 -6.92 -8.31 25.10
C SER A 85 -6.65 -9.51 24.19
N PRO A 86 -5.94 -10.54 24.69
CA PRO A 86 -5.78 -11.80 23.97
C PRO A 86 -7.12 -12.44 23.63
N GLY A 87 -7.24 -13.04 22.45
CA GLY A 87 -8.46 -13.73 22.00
C GLY A 87 -9.43 -12.88 21.19
N THR A 88 -9.19 -11.58 21.06
CA THR A 88 -9.88 -10.73 20.09
C THR A 88 -9.26 -10.89 18.71
N LEU A 89 -10.07 -10.79 17.65
CA LEU A 89 -9.53 -10.75 16.28
C LEU A 89 -8.48 -9.64 16.18
N THR A 90 -7.25 -10.02 15.85
CA THR A 90 -6.16 -9.05 15.74
C THR A 90 -6.17 -8.43 14.34
N ILE A 91 -6.47 -7.14 14.30
CA ILE A 91 -6.38 -6.28 13.13
C ILE A 91 -5.42 -5.12 13.44
N PHE A 92 -5.05 -4.34 12.45
CA PHE A 92 -4.42 -3.04 12.71
C PHE A 92 -5.46 -2.10 13.32
N ASP A 93 -5.07 -1.39 14.37
CA ASP A 93 -5.98 -0.48 15.11
C ASP A 93 -6.06 0.88 14.40
N ALA A 94 -4.99 1.29 13.72
CA ALA A 94 -5.01 2.44 12.83
C ALA A 94 -4.10 2.24 11.62
N ILE A 95 -4.46 2.88 10.49
CA ILE A 95 -3.64 2.96 9.30
C ILE A 95 -3.59 4.41 8.82
N ARG A 96 -2.40 4.86 8.47
CA ARG A 96 -2.14 6.19 7.93
C ARG A 96 -1.53 6.04 6.54
N VAL A 97 -2.13 6.70 5.55
CA VAL A 97 -1.61 6.77 4.19
C VAL A 97 -1.33 8.23 3.88
N HIS A 98 -0.11 8.56 3.58
CA HIS A 98 0.28 9.90 3.17
C HIS A 98 0.79 9.90 1.74
N PHE A 99 0.22 10.78 0.92
CA PHE A 99 0.66 11.05 -0.44
C PHE A 99 1.45 12.34 -0.48
N GLU A 100 2.58 12.33 -1.16
CA GLU A 100 3.32 13.51 -1.52
C GLU A 100 3.54 13.53 -3.04
N MET A 101 3.06 14.57 -3.74
CA MET A 101 3.00 14.61 -5.20
C MET A 101 3.63 15.90 -5.74
N TRP A 102 4.37 15.79 -6.85
CA TRP A 102 5.04 16.92 -7.51
C TRP A 102 4.61 17.09 -8.96
N GLY A 103 4.67 18.35 -9.43
CA GLY A 103 4.26 18.74 -10.77
C GLY A 103 2.75 18.67 -10.98
N ILE A 104 1.97 18.85 -9.93
CA ILE A 104 0.52 18.71 -9.93
C ILE A 104 -0.15 19.79 -9.06
N THR A 105 -1.31 20.28 -9.49
CA THR A 105 -2.11 21.20 -8.67
C THR A 105 -2.83 20.47 -7.55
N PRO A 106 -3.13 21.13 -6.41
CA PRO A 106 -3.87 20.53 -5.30
C PRO A 106 -5.19 19.88 -5.73
N GLU A 107 -5.95 20.56 -6.57
CA GLU A 107 -7.24 20.07 -7.07
C GLU A 107 -7.13 18.75 -7.84
N HIS A 108 -6.16 18.66 -8.76
CA HIS A 108 -5.92 17.42 -9.50
C HIS A 108 -5.43 16.30 -8.58
N ALA A 109 -4.54 16.61 -7.64
CA ALA A 109 -4.02 15.64 -6.68
C ALA A 109 -5.14 15.06 -5.80
N GLU A 110 -6.01 15.90 -5.26
CA GLU A 110 -7.20 15.50 -4.50
C GLU A 110 -8.12 14.60 -5.34
N GLY A 111 -8.40 14.97 -6.59
CA GLY A 111 -9.23 14.17 -7.50
C GLY A 111 -8.68 12.78 -7.77
N LEU A 112 -7.34 12.66 -7.95
CA LEU A 112 -6.66 11.38 -8.13
C LEU A 112 -6.73 10.52 -6.87
N VAL A 113 -6.46 11.09 -5.69
CA VAL A 113 -6.52 10.38 -4.40
C VAL A 113 -7.94 9.91 -4.11
N GLU A 114 -8.95 10.74 -4.30
CA GLU A 114 -10.35 10.35 -4.10
C GLU A 114 -10.79 9.24 -5.06
N THR A 115 -10.31 9.27 -6.30
CA THR A 115 -10.57 8.20 -7.27
C THR A 115 -9.87 6.90 -6.87
N TRP A 116 -8.63 6.98 -6.40
CA TRP A 116 -7.91 5.84 -5.85
C TRP A 116 -8.63 5.23 -4.66
N LYS A 117 -9.07 6.03 -3.68
CA LYS A 117 -9.83 5.55 -2.50
C LYS A 117 -11.06 4.73 -2.89
N ARG A 118 -11.77 5.16 -3.94
CA ARG A 118 -12.96 4.46 -4.43
C ARG A 118 -12.66 3.19 -5.24
N ARG A 119 -11.52 3.10 -5.89
CA ARG A 119 -11.22 2.08 -6.90
C ARG A 119 -10.14 1.09 -6.51
N CYS A 120 -9.31 1.39 -5.50
CA CYS A 120 -8.25 0.48 -5.07
C CYS A 120 -8.82 -0.63 -4.18
N PRO A 121 -8.78 -1.90 -4.62
CA PRO A 121 -9.30 -3.00 -3.80
C PRO A 121 -8.48 -3.23 -2.54
N LEU A 122 -7.17 -2.96 -2.56
CA LEU A 122 -6.30 -3.12 -1.39
C LEU A 122 -6.65 -2.07 -0.32
N TYR A 123 -6.78 -0.79 -0.72
CA TYR A 123 -7.22 0.25 0.19
C TYR A 123 -8.63 -0.03 0.73
N GLY A 124 -9.58 -0.39 -0.13
CA GLY A 124 -10.94 -0.70 0.29
C GLY A 124 -11.00 -1.85 1.30
N SER A 125 -10.19 -2.90 1.11
CA SER A 125 -10.10 -4.02 2.07
C SER A 125 -9.54 -3.57 3.42
N VAL A 126 -8.51 -2.74 3.41
CA VAL A 126 -7.89 -2.18 4.61
C VAL A 126 -8.85 -1.23 5.35
N ALA A 127 -9.42 -0.25 4.65
CA ALA A 127 -10.30 0.75 5.22
C ALA A 127 -11.62 0.17 5.75
N THR A 128 -12.05 -0.98 5.23
CA THR A 128 -13.22 -1.69 5.76
C THR A 128 -12.90 -2.44 7.04
N ALA A 129 -11.69 -2.98 7.16
CA ALA A 129 -11.27 -3.74 8.34
C ALA A 129 -10.77 -2.86 9.49
N THR A 130 -10.21 -1.68 9.19
CA THR A 130 -9.60 -0.77 10.16
C THR A 130 -10.37 0.54 10.21
N GLU A 131 -11.13 0.76 11.28
CA GLU A 131 -12.01 1.94 11.43
C GLU A 131 -11.23 3.26 11.40
N ASP A 132 -10.05 3.31 12.04
CA ASP A 132 -9.18 4.49 12.05
C ASP A 132 -8.20 4.47 10.86
N THR A 133 -8.74 4.59 9.65
CA THR A 133 -7.93 4.72 8.44
C THR A 133 -7.98 6.16 7.92
N THR A 134 -6.84 6.85 7.94
CA THR A 134 -6.69 8.24 7.46
C THR A 134 -5.83 8.31 6.20
N VAL A 135 -6.23 9.19 5.29
CA VAL A 135 -5.47 9.53 4.07
C VAL A 135 -5.20 11.02 4.08
N THR A 136 -3.93 11.39 3.97
CA THR A 136 -3.46 12.78 3.86
C THR A 136 -2.73 12.98 2.55
N LEU A 137 -2.66 14.24 2.10
CA LEU A 137 -2.07 14.61 0.83
C LEU A 137 -1.30 15.92 0.96
N THR A 138 -0.08 15.93 0.44
CA THR A 138 0.71 17.14 0.15
C THR A 138 0.97 17.20 -1.35
N SER A 139 0.70 18.32 -1.99
CA SER A 139 0.92 18.50 -3.43
C SER A 139 1.79 19.72 -3.69
N HIS A 140 2.65 19.63 -4.69
CA HIS A 140 3.57 20.65 -5.13
C HIS A 140 3.34 20.90 -6.63
N THR A 141 3.14 22.16 -7.01
CA THR A 141 2.96 22.54 -8.41
C THR A 141 4.28 22.58 -9.18
N GLU A 142 5.38 22.83 -8.45
CA GLU A 142 6.73 22.78 -9.01
C GLU A 142 7.19 21.34 -9.28
N SER A 143 8.14 21.23 -10.18
CA SER A 143 8.85 19.97 -10.43
C SER A 143 9.70 19.59 -9.23
N ARG A 144 9.72 18.34 -8.87
CA ARG A 144 10.73 17.82 -7.95
C ARG A 144 12.10 17.99 -8.59
N GLY A 145 12.99 18.75 -7.93
CA GLY A 145 14.39 18.88 -8.37
C GLY A 145 15.01 17.49 -8.56
N ALA A 146 15.98 17.38 -9.49
CA ALA A 146 16.68 16.14 -9.72
C ALA A 146 17.18 15.56 -8.38
N LEU A 147 16.82 14.29 -8.10
CA LEU A 147 17.46 13.56 -7.01
C LEU A 147 18.96 13.57 -7.28
N VAL A 148 19.72 14.29 -6.46
CA VAL A 148 21.17 14.14 -6.46
C VAL A 148 21.44 12.73 -5.98
N ALA A 149 21.86 11.88 -6.91
CA ALA A 149 22.25 10.50 -6.64
C ALA A 149 23.53 10.45 -5.79
#